data_4333ae0f963fd0cf66a64147952527ad
#
_entry.id   4333ae0f963fd0cf66a64147952527ad
#
_cell.length_a   1.000
_cell.length_b   1.000
_cell.length_c   1.000
_cell.angle_alpha   90.00
_cell.angle_beta   90.00
_cell.angle_gamma   90.00
#
_symmetry.space_group_name_H-M   'P 1'
#
loop_
_entity.id
_entity.type
_entity.pdbx_description
1 polymer ?
#
loop_
_entity_poly.entity_id
_entity_poly.type
_entity_poly.pdbx_seq_one_letter_code
_entity_poly.pdbx_strand_id
1 'polypeptide(L)'
;MRILLTSDHKYPALTEVGSGLHPKEFPSGSGYLIHDLMARGIAELGHEVFYLVRRGAEKTPPPGVTLVSSPIPDADILHIISDRDAELIEEREASRKPWVATCHLDLKARGLARSVSTENWIFVSRTLAQLFGRDRYVWNGIDPDEYIFSEAKDDYLLFMSTMDWGTQKGLDVVLSLSERLGFKLVVAGTGESYERIASVQDMCRKVNASYVGDVRGKEKAELLAGAKAFLFPTKVDEAFGLGMVEALMSGTPVICSDKGACPEIITSDVGFVCGDMDDYVAAVGRIAEISPRTCRDKAMRDYHYRRMSADYIVEYEREILKMETEKLS
;
A
#
# COMPACT_ATOMS: atom_id res chain seq x y z
N MET A 1 0.73 19.91 17.07
CA MET A 1 2.08 19.30 17.19
C MET A 1 2.94 19.72 16.01
N ARG A 2 4.24 19.77 16.23
CA ARG A 2 5.29 19.95 15.23
C ARG A 2 5.90 18.58 14.93
N ILE A 3 5.69 18.05 13.75
CA ILE A 3 6.00 16.67 13.39
C ILE A 3 7.10 16.69 12.33
N LEU A 4 8.21 16.01 12.60
CA LEU A 4 9.28 15.80 11.62
C LEU A 4 9.08 14.43 10.98
N LEU A 5 8.70 14.44 9.69
CA LEU A 5 8.69 13.24 8.85
C LEU A 5 10.01 13.13 8.09
N THR A 6 10.54 11.93 7.94
CA THR A 6 11.69 11.70 7.07
C THR A 6 11.32 10.89 5.84
N SER A 7 12.03 11.11 4.74
CA SER A 7 11.93 10.34 3.52
C SER A 7 13.23 10.31 2.75
N ASP A 8 13.52 9.20 2.09
CA ASP A 8 14.68 9.06 1.21
C ASP A 8 14.34 9.17 -0.28
N HIS A 9 13.13 9.61 -0.62
CA HIS A 9 12.68 9.87 -1.99
C HIS A 9 12.60 11.36 -2.33
N LYS A 10 12.33 11.68 -3.59
CA LYS A 10 11.95 13.03 -4.03
C LYS A 10 10.50 13.32 -3.62
N TYR A 11 10.18 14.59 -3.39
CA TYR A 11 8.79 15.01 -3.22
C TYR A 11 8.24 15.61 -4.53
N PRO A 12 7.06 15.24 -5.05
CA PRO A 12 6.26 14.08 -4.59
C PRO A 12 6.94 12.75 -4.87
N ALA A 13 6.45 11.68 -4.25
CA ALA A 13 6.98 10.34 -4.40
C ALA A 13 6.81 9.82 -5.84
N LEU A 14 7.85 9.98 -6.64
CA LEU A 14 7.93 9.51 -8.02
C LEU A 14 8.99 8.42 -8.13
N THR A 15 8.70 7.37 -8.88
CA THR A 15 9.68 6.32 -9.18
C THR A 15 10.40 6.65 -10.49
N GLU A 16 11.73 6.74 -10.45
CA GLU A 16 12.54 6.68 -11.67
C GLU A 16 12.70 5.22 -12.09
N VAL A 17 12.30 4.88 -13.31
CA VAL A 17 12.55 3.56 -13.88
C VAL A 17 13.68 3.62 -14.88
N GLY A 18 14.75 2.89 -14.56
CA GLY A 18 15.96 2.83 -15.39
C GLY A 18 15.86 1.98 -16.66
N SER A 19 14.75 1.32 -16.93
CA SER A 19 14.65 0.31 -18.00
C SER A 19 14.29 0.85 -19.38
N GLY A 20 14.00 2.13 -19.54
CA GLY A 20 13.54 2.70 -20.82
C GLY A 20 12.16 2.21 -21.30
N LEU A 21 11.54 1.28 -20.59
CA LEU A 21 10.21 0.69 -20.88
C LEU A 21 9.05 1.56 -20.38
N HIS A 22 9.33 2.55 -19.54
CA HIS A 22 8.34 3.33 -18.83
C HIS A 22 8.59 4.84 -18.97
N PRO A 23 7.56 5.68 -18.78
CA PRO A 23 7.77 7.12 -18.56
C PRO A 23 8.81 7.32 -17.48
N LYS A 24 9.69 8.30 -17.64
CA LYS A 24 10.80 8.57 -16.71
C LYS A 24 10.35 8.86 -15.27
N GLU A 25 9.09 9.25 -15.09
CA GLU A 25 8.52 9.62 -13.79
C GLU A 25 7.08 9.15 -13.67
N PHE A 26 6.77 8.50 -12.56
CA PHE A 26 5.42 8.11 -12.19
C PHE A 26 5.32 7.92 -10.67
N PRO A 27 4.11 7.98 -10.10
CA PRO A 27 3.93 7.75 -8.68
C PRO A 27 4.59 6.43 -8.26
N SER A 28 5.47 6.50 -7.27
CA SER A 28 6.15 5.31 -6.77
C SER A 28 5.15 4.37 -6.11
N GLY A 29 5.42 3.06 -6.22
CA GLY A 29 4.63 2.07 -5.52
C GLY A 29 4.65 2.30 -4.01
N SER A 30 3.51 2.06 -3.43
CA SER A 30 3.15 1.83 -2.04
C SER A 30 3.75 2.73 -0.94
N GLY A 31 4.96 2.48 -0.47
CA GLY A 31 5.46 3.08 0.77
C GLY A 31 5.60 4.61 0.71
N TYR A 32 6.28 5.11 -0.27
CA TYR A 32 6.58 6.55 -0.38
C TYR A 32 5.34 7.41 -0.64
N LEU A 33 4.42 6.94 -1.48
CA LEU A 33 3.15 7.63 -1.73
C LEU A 33 2.31 7.72 -0.45
N ILE A 34 2.29 6.67 0.36
CA ILE A 34 1.59 6.66 1.64
C ILE A 34 2.12 7.75 2.58
N HIS A 35 3.44 7.97 2.59
CA HIS A 35 4.02 9.02 3.43
C HIS A 35 3.71 10.44 2.95
N ASP A 36 3.66 10.66 1.63
CA ASP A 36 3.20 11.95 1.08
C ASP A 36 1.74 12.22 1.45
N LEU A 37 0.87 11.19 1.35
CA LEU A 37 -0.53 11.30 1.77
C LEU A 37 -0.68 11.50 3.28
N MET A 38 0.17 10.87 4.09
CA MET A 38 0.21 11.05 5.53
C MET A 38 0.61 12.48 5.89
N ALA A 39 1.68 13.01 5.26
CA ALA A 39 2.12 14.40 5.47
C ALA A 39 0.98 15.40 5.18
N ARG A 40 0.29 15.21 4.04
CA ARG A 40 -0.88 16.02 3.67
C ARG A 40 -2.01 15.91 4.68
N GLY A 41 -2.39 14.69 5.04
CA GLY A 41 -3.53 14.46 5.94
C GLY A 41 -3.28 14.96 7.36
N ILE A 42 -2.05 14.83 7.88
CA ILE A 42 -1.65 15.38 9.17
C ILE A 42 -1.73 16.92 9.15
N ALA A 43 -1.27 17.56 8.07
CA ALA A 43 -1.36 19.00 7.92
C ALA A 43 -2.83 19.47 7.82
N GLU A 44 -3.71 18.75 7.12
CA GLU A 44 -5.13 19.01 7.06
C GLU A 44 -5.85 18.90 8.42
N LEU A 45 -5.29 18.11 9.35
CA LEU A 45 -5.74 18.02 10.74
C LEU A 45 -5.24 19.16 11.64
N GLY A 46 -4.51 20.13 11.08
CA GLY A 46 -4.06 21.34 11.78
C GLY A 46 -2.71 21.20 12.51
N HIS A 47 -1.92 20.20 12.16
CA HIS A 47 -0.56 20.04 12.69
C HIS A 47 0.48 20.62 11.73
N GLU A 48 1.63 21.07 12.24
CA GLU A 48 2.76 21.51 11.45
C GLU A 48 3.61 20.32 11.04
N VAL A 49 3.75 20.09 9.75
CA VAL A 49 4.57 18.99 9.21
C VAL A 49 5.85 19.54 8.59
N PHE A 50 6.98 19.13 9.14
CA PHE A 50 8.31 19.34 8.57
C PHE A 50 8.74 18.05 7.89
N TYR A 51 8.83 18.08 6.58
CA TYR A 51 9.11 16.88 5.78
C TYR A 51 10.54 16.94 5.24
N LEU A 52 11.40 16.12 5.84
CA LEU A 52 12.80 15.99 5.45
C LEU A 52 12.92 15.11 4.19
N VAL A 53 13.07 15.76 3.05
CA VAL A 53 13.15 15.12 1.74
C VAL A 53 14.59 15.11 1.24
N ARG A 54 15.22 13.94 1.22
CA ARG A 54 16.68 13.82 0.95
C ARG A 54 17.07 14.00 -0.52
N ARG A 55 16.13 13.82 -1.46
CA ARG A 55 16.42 13.89 -2.92
C ARG A 55 15.83 15.11 -3.60
N GLY A 56 15.38 16.11 -2.82
CA GLY A 56 14.81 17.35 -3.33
C GLY A 56 13.32 17.28 -3.64
N ALA A 57 12.79 18.39 -4.15
CA ALA A 57 11.37 18.54 -4.44
C ALA A 57 11.17 19.10 -5.84
N GLU A 58 10.18 18.56 -6.55
CA GLU A 58 9.77 18.96 -7.90
C GLU A 58 8.44 19.74 -7.91
N LYS A 59 7.68 19.64 -6.80
CA LYS A 59 6.42 20.36 -6.63
C LYS A 59 6.36 21.05 -5.27
N THR A 60 5.57 22.10 -5.19
CA THR A 60 5.24 22.76 -3.94
C THR A 60 4.39 21.81 -3.07
N PRO A 61 4.71 21.65 -1.78
CA PRO A 61 3.92 20.83 -0.89
C PRO A 61 2.56 21.47 -0.61
N PRO A 62 1.58 20.70 -0.12
CA PRO A 62 0.29 21.24 0.29
C PRO A 62 0.45 22.19 1.49
N PRO A 63 -0.53 23.09 1.73
CA PRO A 63 -0.52 23.97 2.90
C PRO A 63 -0.32 23.19 4.21
N GLY A 64 0.49 23.71 5.11
CA GLY A 64 0.83 23.09 6.39
C GLY A 64 1.98 22.06 6.34
N VAL A 65 2.49 21.73 5.16
CA VAL A 65 3.69 20.92 4.97
C VAL A 65 4.86 21.80 4.54
N THR A 66 5.94 21.79 5.31
CA THR A 66 7.20 22.50 5.00
C THR A 66 8.27 21.47 4.66
N LEU A 67 8.81 21.55 3.43
CA LEU A 67 9.94 20.72 3.04
C LEU A 67 11.22 21.28 3.66
N VAL A 68 12.01 20.41 4.27
CA VAL A 68 13.27 20.76 4.92
C VAL A 68 14.41 19.90 4.39
N SER A 69 15.62 20.45 4.38
CA SER A 69 16.85 19.75 3.95
C SER A 69 17.68 19.23 5.13
N SER A 70 17.34 19.63 6.34
CA SER A 70 17.96 19.19 7.58
C SER A 70 16.92 18.99 8.68
N PRO A 71 17.18 18.10 9.66
CA PRO A 71 16.28 17.91 10.78
C PRO A 71 16.04 19.19 11.57
N ILE A 72 14.81 19.35 12.11
CA ILE A 72 14.47 20.43 13.03
C ILE A 72 14.58 19.93 14.48
N PRO A 73 15.36 20.62 15.34
CA PRO A 73 15.62 20.11 16.71
C PRO A 73 14.40 20.13 17.63
N ASP A 74 13.45 21.03 17.40
CA ASP A 74 12.30 21.30 18.27
C ASP A 74 10.98 20.65 17.77
N ALA A 75 11.06 19.60 16.94
CA ALA A 75 9.90 18.78 16.63
C ALA A 75 9.45 17.99 17.86
N ASP A 76 8.13 17.99 18.10
CA ASP A 76 7.50 17.25 19.20
C ASP A 76 7.71 15.74 19.02
N ILE A 77 7.66 15.27 17.78
CA ILE A 77 7.90 13.87 17.43
C ILE A 77 8.63 13.74 16.10
N LEU A 78 9.47 12.71 15.99
CA LEU A 78 10.09 12.24 14.75
C LEU A 78 9.36 10.99 14.26
N HIS A 79 8.96 10.98 12.98
CA HIS A 79 8.48 9.78 12.31
C HIS A 79 9.41 9.39 11.16
N ILE A 80 10.05 8.26 11.30
CA ILE A 80 10.96 7.71 10.30
C ILE A 80 10.27 6.71 9.37
N ILE A 81 10.69 6.74 8.11
CA ILE A 81 10.14 5.87 7.05
C ILE A 81 11.12 4.76 6.69
N SER A 82 12.40 4.97 6.98
CA SER A 82 13.48 4.13 6.49
C SER A 82 14.51 3.87 7.60
N ASP A 83 15.11 2.70 7.55
CA ASP A 83 16.25 2.30 8.39
C ASP A 83 17.52 3.13 8.18
N ARG A 84 17.54 4.01 7.16
CA ARG A 84 18.66 4.94 6.88
C ARG A 84 18.72 6.12 7.85
N ASP A 85 17.74 6.25 8.72
CA ASP A 85 17.65 7.34 9.70
C ASP A 85 18.18 6.94 11.09
N ALA A 86 19.07 5.94 11.17
CA ALA A 86 19.63 5.43 12.42
C ALA A 86 20.25 6.54 13.28
N GLU A 87 21.00 7.47 12.68
CA GLU A 87 21.60 8.60 13.40
C GLU A 87 20.55 9.51 14.05
N LEU A 88 19.41 9.73 13.40
CA LEU A 88 18.30 10.51 13.97
C LEU A 88 17.62 9.78 15.11
N ILE A 89 17.52 8.46 15.03
CA ILE A 89 17.00 7.63 16.12
C ILE A 89 17.91 7.75 17.34
N GLU A 90 19.22 7.53 17.14
CA GLU A 90 20.23 7.63 18.22
C GLU A 90 20.21 9.02 18.88
N GLU A 91 20.09 10.10 18.11
CA GLU A 91 19.96 11.46 18.63
C GLU A 91 18.69 11.62 19.48
N ARG A 92 17.55 11.09 19.00
CA ARG A 92 16.26 11.17 19.72
C ARG A 92 16.29 10.36 21.02
N GLU A 93 16.84 9.15 20.98
CA GLU A 93 17.02 8.31 22.17
C GLU A 93 17.94 8.97 23.20
N ALA A 94 19.11 9.48 22.79
CA ALA A 94 20.04 10.18 23.65
C ALA A 94 19.44 11.44 24.29
N SER A 95 18.59 12.16 23.56
CA SER A 95 17.91 13.37 24.05
C SER A 95 16.56 13.09 24.73
N ARG A 96 16.16 11.82 24.86
CA ARG A 96 14.85 11.40 25.39
C ARG A 96 13.68 12.13 24.73
N LYS A 97 13.70 12.19 23.39
CA LYS A 97 12.63 12.78 22.57
C LYS A 97 11.84 11.69 21.85
N PRO A 98 10.51 11.87 21.68
CA PRO A 98 9.65 10.86 21.05
C PRO A 98 10.02 10.59 19.58
N TRP A 99 9.96 9.33 19.19
CA TRP A 99 10.09 8.91 17.80
C TRP A 99 9.28 7.64 17.51
N VAL A 100 8.83 7.49 16.28
CA VAL A 100 8.17 6.29 15.76
C VAL A 100 8.71 5.95 14.37
N ALA A 101 8.50 4.71 13.95
CA ALA A 101 8.83 4.23 12.61
C ALA A 101 7.65 3.48 11.99
N THR A 102 7.43 3.59 10.68
CA THR A 102 6.45 2.75 9.98
C THR A 102 7.13 1.54 9.34
N CYS A 103 6.57 0.36 9.59
CA CYS A 103 6.98 -0.89 8.95
C CYS A 103 6.03 -1.27 7.81
N HIS A 104 6.48 -1.13 6.57
CA HIS A 104 5.74 -1.47 5.36
C HIS A 104 6.03 -2.88 4.81
N LEU A 105 6.98 -3.59 5.38
CA LEU A 105 7.51 -4.83 4.81
C LEU A 105 7.62 -5.93 5.85
N ASP A 106 7.54 -7.17 5.40
CA ASP A 106 7.99 -8.31 6.21
C ASP A 106 9.52 -8.30 6.33
N LEU A 107 10.02 -7.68 7.40
CA LEU A 107 11.45 -7.61 7.70
C LEU A 107 12.04 -8.99 8.00
N LYS A 108 11.24 -9.96 8.48
CA LYS A 108 11.70 -11.33 8.75
C LYS A 108 12.04 -12.06 7.46
N ALA A 109 11.20 -11.92 6.43
CA ALA A 109 11.48 -12.49 5.11
C ALA A 109 12.75 -11.90 4.48
N ARG A 110 13.13 -10.67 4.86
CA ARG A 110 14.35 -10.00 4.40
C ARG A 110 15.58 -10.21 5.29
N GLY A 111 15.46 -10.99 6.36
CA GLY A 111 16.57 -11.26 7.28
C GLY A 111 16.96 -10.10 8.19
N LEU A 112 16.21 -8.99 8.18
CA LEU A 112 16.48 -7.75 8.91
C LEU A 112 15.95 -7.75 10.36
N ALA A 113 15.11 -8.70 10.72
CA ALA A 113 14.35 -8.70 11.98
C ALA A 113 15.17 -8.96 13.25
N ARG A 114 16.49 -9.21 13.16
CA ARG A 114 17.28 -9.64 14.32
C ARG A 114 17.95 -8.52 15.12
N SER A 115 17.98 -7.29 14.62
CA SER A 115 18.82 -6.23 15.19
C SER A 115 18.06 -4.96 15.63
N VAL A 116 16.77 -4.84 15.37
CA VAL A 116 16.04 -3.60 15.64
C VAL A 116 15.00 -3.83 16.73
N SER A 117 15.08 -3.04 17.82
CA SER A 117 13.95 -2.91 18.74
C SER A 117 12.72 -2.43 17.98
N THR A 118 11.61 -3.17 18.06
CA THR A 118 10.37 -2.84 17.34
C THR A 118 9.35 -2.14 18.23
N GLU A 119 9.76 -1.60 19.38
CA GLU A 119 8.84 -0.98 20.34
C GLU A 119 8.16 0.27 19.80
N ASN A 120 8.93 1.11 19.10
CA ASN A 120 8.46 2.35 18.52
C ASN A 120 7.93 2.19 17.08
N TRP A 121 7.76 0.94 16.63
CA TRP A 121 7.30 0.67 15.28
C TRP A 121 5.78 0.57 15.21
N ILE A 122 5.22 1.17 14.17
CA ILE A 122 3.82 1.11 13.79
C ILE A 122 3.75 0.28 12.51
N PHE A 123 3.02 -0.82 12.55
CA PHE A 123 2.90 -1.74 11.42
C PHE A 123 1.71 -1.34 10.53
N VAL A 124 1.78 -1.66 9.24
CA VAL A 124 0.72 -1.29 8.29
C VAL A 124 -0.50 -2.22 8.31
N SER A 125 -0.44 -3.29 9.10
CA SER A 125 -1.57 -4.18 9.37
C SER A 125 -1.44 -4.86 10.73
N ARG A 126 -2.55 -5.33 11.28
CA ARG A 126 -2.57 -6.13 12.51
C ARG A 126 -1.80 -7.43 12.32
N THR A 127 -2.02 -8.10 11.19
CA THR A 127 -1.34 -9.36 10.84
C THR A 127 0.18 -9.17 10.82
N LEU A 128 0.66 -8.09 10.21
CA LEU A 128 2.10 -7.79 10.21
C LEU A 128 2.62 -7.49 11.62
N ALA A 129 1.88 -6.73 12.43
CA ALA A 129 2.27 -6.45 13.82
C ALA A 129 2.39 -7.75 14.64
N GLN A 130 1.42 -8.63 14.53
CA GLN A 130 1.41 -9.93 15.23
C GLN A 130 2.59 -10.82 14.84
N LEU A 131 3.05 -10.77 13.58
CA LEU A 131 4.24 -11.49 13.12
C LEU A 131 5.50 -11.08 13.91
N PHE A 132 5.55 -9.83 14.40
CA PHE A 132 6.61 -9.29 15.25
C PHE A 132 6.31 -9.35 16.76
N GLY A 133 5.20 -9.98 17.16
CA GLY A 133 4.78 -10.03 18.57
C GLY A 133 4.32 -8.65 19.08
N ARG A 134 3.76 -7.82 18.20
CA ARG A 134 3.27 -6.47 18.48
C ARG A 134 1.78 -6.37 18.16
N ASP A 135 1.14 -5.31 18.66
CA ASP A 135 -0.27 -5.00 18.48
C ASP A 135 -0.52 -3.61 17.88
N ARG A 136 0.56 -2.82 17.72
CA ARG A 136 0.54 -1.43 17.26
C ARG A 136 0.56 -1.37 15.73
N TYR A 137 -0.54 -0.94 15.14
CA TYR A 137 -0.65 -0.83 13.69
C TYR A 137 -1.56 0.33 13.26
N VAL A 138 -1.31 0.84 12.07
CA VAL A 138 -2.17 1.80 11.36
C VAL A 138 -2.30 1.32 9.91
N TRP A 139 -3.52 1.04 9.48
CA TRP A 139 -3.78 0.66 8.09
C TRP A 139 -3.42 1.81 7.14
N ASN A 140 -2.78 1.48 6.02
CA ASN A 140 -2.52 2.46 4.97
C ASN A 140 -3.82 3.07 4.46
N GLY A 141 -3.73 4.35 4.10
CA GLY A 141 -4.82 5.09 3.47
C GLY A 141 -4.44 5.52 2.05
N ILE A 142 -5.43 5.66 1.18
CA ILE A 142 -5.28 6.16 -0.18
C ILE A 142 -6.16 7.40 -0.40
N ASP A 143 -5.85 8.17 -1.43
CA ASP A 143 -6.65 9.33 -1.82
C ASP A 143 -7.82 8.87 -2.70
N PRO A 144 -9.08 9.00 -2.25
CA PRO A 144 -10.23 8.57 -3.04
C PRO A 144 -10.40 9.33 -4.36
N ASP A 145 -9.83 10.54 -4.46
CA ASP A 145 -9.93 11.37 -5.68
C ASP A 145 -9.06 10.83 -6.83
N GLU A 146 -8.13 9.89 -6.54
CA GLU A 146 -7.34 9.20 -7.55
C GLU A 146 -8.07 8.01 -8.21
N TYR A 147 -9.28 7.66 -7.71
CA TYR A 147 -10.03 6.46 -8.15
C TYR A 147 -11.42 6.79 -8.62
N ILE A 148 -11.81 6.14 -9.71
CA ILE A 148 -13.16 6.23 -10.28
C ILE A 148 -14.04 5.17 -9.63
N PHE A 149 -15.17 5.58 -9.07
CA PHE A 149 -16.20 4.64 -8.60
C PHE A 149 -17.16 4.30 -9.74
N SER A 150 -17.46 3.01 -9.91
CA SER A 150 -18.48 2.54 -10.85
C SER A 150 -19.30 1.37 -10.28
N GLU A 151 -20.61 1.46 -10.40
CA GLU A 151 -21.51 0.33 -10.16
C GLU A 151 -21.64 -0.57 -11.39
N ALA A 152 -21.52 0.02 -12.57
CA ALA A 152 -21.50 -0.72 -13.83
C ALA A 152 -20.14 -1.38 -14.04
N LYS A 153 -20.14 -2.67 -14.36
CA LYS A 153 -18.92 -3.45 -14.58
C LYS A 153 -18.87 -4.01 -15.99
N ASP A 154 -17.71 -3.92 -16.59
CA ASP A 154 -17.41 -4.56 -17.86
C ASP A 154 -17.18 -6.07 -17.68
N ASP A 155 -17.20 -6.82 -18.79
CA ASP A 155 -17.10 -8.28 -18.75
C ASP A 155 -15.65 -8.78 -18.69
N TYR A 156 -14.91 -8.45 -17.60
CA TYR A 156 -13.58 -8.99 -17.35
C TYR A 156 -13.25 -9.05 -15.84
N LEU A 157 -12.33 -9.95 -15.50
CA LEU A 157 -11.65 -9.94 -14.21
C LEU A 157 -10.24 -9.34 -14.39
N LEU A 158 -9.74 -8.66 -13.36
CA LEU A 158 -8.49 -7.91 -13.41
C LEU A 158 -7.45 -8.50 -12.47
N PHE A 159 -6.23 -8.68 -12.97
CA PHE A 159 -5.04 -8.95 -12.18
C PHE A 159 -4.00 -7.86 -12.44
N MET A 160 -3.46 -7.26 -11.38
CA MET A 160 -2.37 -6.28 -11.47
C MET A 160 -1.24 -6.61 -10.52
N SER A 161 -0.02 -6.64 -11.03
CA SER A 161 1.17 -6.86 -10.22
C SER A 161 2.44 -6.43 -10.95
N THR A 162 3.55 -6.28 -10.22
CA THR A 162 4.88 -6.30 -10.82
C THR A 162 5.15 -7.70 -11.37
N MET A 163 5.44 -7.80 -12.67
CA MET A 163 5.56 -9.09 -13.38
C MET A 163 6.80 -9.90 -12.99
N ASP A 164 7.83 -9.25 -12.44
CA ASP A 164 9.01 -9.95 -11.89
C ASP A 164 8.65 -10.86 -10.72
N TRP A 165 7.63 -10.49 -9.96
CA TRP A 165 7.04 -11.25 -8.88
C TRP A 165 5.74 -11.96 -9.28
N GLY A 166 5.42 -12.00 -10.59
CA GLY A 166 4.12 -12.44 -11.10
C GLY A 166 3.68 -13.79 -10.58
N THR A 167 4.57 -14.80 -10.58
CA THR A 167 4.28 -16.13 -10.02
C THR A 167 4.09 -16.13 -8.50
N GLN A 168 4.85 -15.32 -7.77
CA GLN A 168 4.67 -15.18 -6.32
C GLN A 168 3.41 -14.40 -5.97
N LYS A 169 3.00 -13.48 -6.85
CA LYS A 169 1.74 -12.75 -6.75
C LYS A 169 0.55 -13.51 -7.37
N GLY A 170 0.77 -14.73 -7.91
CA GLY A 170 -0.28 -15.63 -8.35
C GLY A 170 -0.72 -15.47 -9.81
N LEU A 171 0.12 -14.95 -10.70
CA LEU A 171 -0.18 -14.87 -12.14
C LEU A 171 -0.57 -16.23 -12.71
N ASP A 172 0.13 -17.28 -12.35
CA ASP A 172 -0.18 -18.65 -12.77
C ASP A 172 -1.55 -19.13 -12.28
N VAL A 173 -1.96 -18.73 -11.08
CA VAL A 173 -3.29 -19.04 -10.55
C VAL A 173 -4.38 -18.39 -11.37
N VAL A 174 -4.26 -17.07 -11.68
CA VAL A 174 -5.30 -16.37 -12.46
C VAL A 174 -5.38 -16.84 -13.91
N LEU A 175 -4.24 -17.21 -14.51
CA LEU A 175 -4.22 -17.78 -15.87
C LEU A 175 -4.91 -19.15 -15.91
N SER A 176 -4.59 -20.03 -14.95
CA SER A 176 -5.24 -21.34 -14.81
C SER A 176 -6.75 -21.21 -14.54
N LEU A 177 -7.15 -20.24 -13.73
CA LEU A 177 -8.54 -19.95 -13.43
C LEU A 177 -9.30 -19.46 -14.68
N SER A 178 -8.68 -18.56 -15.48
CA SER A 178 -9.23 -18.07 -16.74
C SER A 178 -9.38 -19.20 -17.78
N GLU A 179 -8.39 -20.08 -17.90
CA GLU A 179 -8.46 -21.26 -18.78
C GLU A 179 -9.59 -22.20 -18.37
N ARG A 180 -9.72 -22.49 -17.06
CA ARG A 180 -10.73 -23.41 -16.51
C ARG A 180 -12.17 -22.88 -16.67
N LEU A 181 -12.39 -21.58 -16.49
CA LEU A 181 -13.73 -20.97 -16.43
C LEU A 181 -14.11 -20.17 -17.70
N GLY A 182 -13.14 -19.85 -18.57
CA GLY A 182 -13.38 -19.17 -19.84
C GLY A 182 -13.72 -17.68 -19.73
N PHE A 183 -13.55 -17.04 -18.57
CA PHE A 183 -13.78 -15.60 -18.44
C PHE A 183 -12.64 -14.79 -19.08
N LYS A 184 -12.95 -13.57 -19.50
CA LYS A 184 -11.96 -12.62 -19.99
C LYS A 184 -11.11 -12.12 -18.81
N LEU A 185 -9.80 -12.36 -18.89
CA LEU A 185 -8.82 -11.86 -17.92
C LEU A 185 -8.04 -10.69 -18.50
N VAL A 186 -7.97 -9.58 -17.77
CA VAL A 186 -7.06 -8.47 -18.05
C VAL A 186 -5.90 -8.56 -17.06
N VAL A 187 -4.68 -8.59 -17.59
CA VAL A 187 -3.43 -8.63 -16.84
C VAL A 187 -2.70 -7.31 -17.05
N ALA A 188 -2.42 -6.58 -16.00
CA ALA A 188 -1.72 -5.31 -16.03
C ALA A 188 -0.50 -5.32 -15.11
N GLY A 189 0.52 -4.57 -15.48
CA GLY A 189 1.72 -4.39 -14.65
C GLY A 189 3.00 -4.33 -15.46
N THR A 190 4.08 -4.00 -14.79
CA THR A 190 5.40 -3.83 -15.38
C THR A 190 6.35 -4.94 -14.98
N GLY A 191 7.45 -5.11 -15.72
CA GLY A 191 8.58 -5.97 -15.39
C GLY A 191 9.88 -5.28 -15.70
N GLU A 192 10.98 -5.73 -15.08
CA GLU A 192 12.31 -5.14 -15.23
C GLU A 192 12.96 -5.44 -16.58
N SER A 193 12.50 -6.47 -17.30
CA SER A 193 13.07 -6.84 -18.58
C SER A 193 12.03 -7.10 -19.67
N TYR A 194 12.44 -6.90 -20.93
CA TYR A 194 11.63 -7.22 -22.12
C TYR A 194 11.31 -8.71 -22.20
N GLU A 195 12.25 -9.59 -21.82
CA GLU A 195 12.06 -11.04 -21.83
C GLU A 195 10.96 -11.46 -20.86
N ARG A 196 10.92 -10.84 -19.67
CA ARG A 196 9.85 -11.10 -18.69
C ARG A 196 8.49 -10.68 -19.23
N ILE A 197 8.40 -9.49 -19.82
CA ILE A 197 7.15 -8.98 -20.41
C ILE A 197 6.71 -9.86 -21.56
N ALA A 198 7.62 -10.24 -22.47
CA ALA A 198 7.32 -11.15 -23.58
C ALA A 198 6.82 -12.52 -23.07
N SER A 199 7.43 -13.06 -22.04
CA SER A 199 6.99 -14.30 -21.39
C SER A 199 5.56 -14.18 -20.85
N VAL A 200 5.23 -13.09 -20.17
CA VAL A 200 3.86 -12.84 -19.65
C VAL A 200 2.86 -12.73 -20.80
N GLN A 201 3.21 -12.00 -21.87
CA GLN A 201 2.37 -11.90 -23.07
C GLN A 201 2.10 -13.27 -23.69
N ASP A 202 3.13 -14.13 -23.78
CA ASP A 202 2.98 -15.50 -24.32
C ASP A 202 2.10 -16.37 -23.44
N MET A 203 2.22 -16.24 -22.11
CA MET A 203 1.33 -16.93 -21.17
C MET A 203 -0.13 -16.47 -21.35
N CYS A 204 -0.37 -15.17 -21.44
CA CYS A 204 -1.71 -14.61 -21.64
C CYS A 204 -2.34 -15.06 -22.96
N ARG A 205 -1.57 -15.13 -24.07
CA ARG A 205 -2.09 -15.59 -25.38
C ARG A 205 -2.57 -17.03 -25.41
N LYS A 206 -2.10 -17.88 -24.49
CA LYS A 206 -2.50 -19.31 -24.39
C LYS A 206 -3.87 -19.50 -23.75
N VAL A 207 -4.37 -18.49 -23.05
CA VAL A 207 -5.66 -18.49 -22.37
C VAL A 207 -6.47 -17.26 -22.80
N ASN A 208 -7.71 -17.11 -22.33
CA ASN A 208 -8.54 -15.93 -22.64
C ASN A 208 -8.10 -14.69 -21.82
N ALA A 209 -6.82 -14.28 -21.98
CA ALA A 209 -6.23 -13.18 -21.21
C ALA A 209 -5.59 -12.14 -22.15
N SER A 210 -5.72 -10.88 -21.77
CA SER A 210 -5.10 -9.73 -22.44
C SER A 210 -4.07 -9.09 -21.49
N TYR A 211 -2.81 -9.02 -21.90
CA TYR A 211 -1.82 -8.22 -21.20
C TYR A 211 -1.82 -6.78 -21.75
N VAL A 212 -2.09 -5.80 -20.88
CA VAL A 212 -2.24 -4.38 -21.25
C VAL A 212 -1.04 -3.53 -20.89
N GLY A 213 -0.01 -4.13 -20.28
CA GLY A 213 1.21 -3.41 -19.90
C GLY A 213 1.09 -2.68 -18.56
N ASP A 214 1.96 -1.70 -18.38
CA ASP A 214 1.95 -0.84 -17.21
C ASP A 214 0.87 0.23 -17.33
N VAL A 215 -0.05 0.25 -16.37
CA VAL A 215 -1.18 1.18 -16.34
C VAL A 215 -1.09 2.07 -15.10
N ARG A 216 -1.36 3.37 -15.26
CA ARG A 216 -1.20 4.37 -14.21
C ARG A 216 -2.26 5.46 -14.28
N GLY A 217 -2.38 6.24 -13.20
CA GLY A 217 -3.28 7.37 -13.12
C GLY A 217 -4.69 7.01 -13.60
N LYS A 218 -5.22 7.78 -14.55
CA LYS A 218 -6.57 7.61 -15.05
C LYS A 218 -6.82 6.23 -15.69
N GLU A 219 -5.88 5.71 -16.45
CA GLU A 219 -6.01 4.39 -17.09
C GLU A 219 -6.14 3.26 -16.05
N LYS A 220 -5.32 3.30 -14.97
CA LYS A 220 -5.45 2.38 -13.84
C LYS A 220 -6.79 2.52 -13.15
N ALA A 221 -7.24 3.75 -12.91
CA ALA A 221 -8.53 4.02 -12.27
C ALA A 221 -9.72 3.50 -13.10
N GLU A 222 -9.67 3.66 -14.44
CA GLU A 222 -10.67 3.14 -15.37
C GLU A 222 -10.70 1.60 -15.39
N LEU A 223 -9.51 0.96 -15.41
CA LEU A 223 -9.40 -0.49 -15.35
C LEU A 223 -9.96 -1.07 -14.04
N LEU A 224 -9.64 -0.44 -12.90
CA LEU A 224 -10.18 -0.86 -11.62
C LEU A 224 -11.70 -0.69 -11.57
N ALA A 225 -12.21 0.45 -12.03
CA ALA A 225 -13.64 0.75 -12.01
C ALA A 225 -14.47 -0.19 -12.90
N GLY A 226 -13.95 -0.57 -14.06
CA GLY A 226 -14.65 -1.45 -15.01
C GLY A 226 -14.61 -2.94 -14.65
N ALA A 227 -13.64 -3.40 -13.85
CA ALA A 227 -13.50 -4.82 -13.55
C ALA A 227 -14.67 -5.39 -12.73
N LYS A 228 -15.16 -6.61 -13.09
CA LYS A 228 -16.14 -7.35 -12.28
C LYS A 228 -15.56 -7.77 -10.94
N ALA A 229 -14.29 -8.16 -10.92
CA ALA A 229 -13.52 -8.44 -9.70
C ALA A 229 -12.03 -8.18 -9.93
N PHE A 230 -11.35 -7.88 -8.83
CA PHE A 230 -9.90 -7.83 -8.77
C PHE A 230 -9.38 -9.15 -8.16
N LEU A 231 -8.51 -9.84 -8.89
CA LEU A 231 -7.90 -11.10 -8.45
C LEU A 231 -6.56 -10.82 -7.77
N PHE A 232 -6.41 -11.27 -6.53
CA PHE A 232 -5.21 -11.06 -5.72
C PHE A 232 -4.73 -12.37 -5.05
N PRO A 233 -4.41 -13.41 -5.84
CA PRO A 233 -4.05 -14.74 -5.32
C PRO A 233 -2.57 -14.82 -4.93
N THR A 234 -2.10 -13.86 -4.11
CA THR A 234 -0.70 -13.83 -3.66
C THR A 234 -0.32 -15.11 -2.91
N LYS A 235 0.91 -15.60 -3.13
CA LYS A 235 1.48 -16.76 -2.44
C LYS A 235 2.42 -16.36 -1.30
N VAL A 236 2.69 -15.06 -1.18
CA VAL A 236 3.52 -14.51 -0.10
C VAL A 236 2.65 -13.83 0.94
N ASP A 237 3.12 -13.78 2.18
CA ASP A 237 2.44 -13.05 3.24
C ASP A 237 2.45 -11.55 2.91
N GLU A 238 1.28 -11.04 2.54
CA GLU A 238 1.12 -9.64 2.17
C GLU A 238 1.14 -8.76 3.42
N ALA A 239 1.95 -7.71 3.41
CA ALA A 239 2.03 -6.80 4.54
C ALA A 239 0.74 -5.97 4.71
N PHE A 240 0.12 -5.55 3.58
CA PHE A 240 -1.14 -4.81 3.56
C PHE A 240 -1.97 -5.11 2.31
N GLY A 241 -1.42 -4.88 1.10
CA GLY A 241 -2.11 -5.14 -0.16
C GLY A 241 -2.88 -3.94 -0.70
N LEU A 242 -2.18 -2.84 -1.01
CA LEU A 242 -2.77 -1.61 -1.55
C LEU A 242 -3.66 -1.85 -2.77
N GLY A 243 -3.28 -2.78 -3.67
CA GLY A 243 -4.10 -3.11 -4.84
C GLY A 243 -5.53 -3.58 -4.50
N MET A 244 -5.71 -4.29 -3.38
CA MET A 244 -7.05 -4.67 -2.90
C MET A 244 -7.86 -3.43 -2.49
N VAL A 245 -7.24 -2.52 -1.74
CA VAL A 245 -7.89 -1.28 -1.28
C VAL A 245 -8.23 -0.36 -2.46
N GLU A 246 -7.35 -0.27 -3.45
CA GLU A 246 -7.58 0.48 -4.69
C GLU A 246 -8.78 -0.07 -5.48
N ALA A 247 -8.90 -1.40 -5.56
CA ALA A 247 -10.05 -2.06 -6.17
C ALA A 247 -11.35 -1.76 -5.40
N LEU A 248 -11.35 -1.91 -4.07
CA LEU A 248 -12.49 -1.56 -3.23
C LEU A 248 -12.88 -0.09 -3.39
N MET A 249 -11.90 0.83 -3.46
CA MET A 249 -12.13 2.26 -3.66
C MET A 249 -12.82 2.55 -5.00
N SER A 250 -12.60 1.72 -6.00
CA SER A 250 -13.27 1.79 -7.31
C SER A 250 -14.62 1.05 -7.37
N GLY A 251 -15.08 0.49 -6.24
CA GLY A 251 -16.30 -0.32 -6.17
C GLY A 251 -16.10 -1.71 -6.77
N THR A 252 -14.88 -2.23 -6.81
CA THR A 252 -14.57 -3.53 -7.40
C THR A 252 -14.32 -4.55 -6.31
N PRO A 253 -15.14 -5.61 -6.24
CA PRO A 253 -14.96 -6.70 -5.28
C PRO A 253 -13.63 -7.41 -5.49
N VAL A 254 -13.10 -8.00 -4.41
CA VAL A 254 -11.79 -8.66 -4.44
C VAL A 254 -11.91 -10.15 -4.16
N ILE A 255 -11.20 -10.96 -4.95
CA ILE A 255 -10.97 -12.38 -4.68
C ILE A 255 -9.49 -12.54 -4.36
N CYS A 256 -9.15 -12.84 -3.12
CA CYS A 256 -7.77 -12.91 -2.66
C CYS A 256 -7.41 -14.26 -2.04
N SER A 257 -6.13 -14.48 -1.80
CA SER A 257 -5.66 -15.61 -0.99
C SER A 257 -5.84 -15.36 0.50
N ASP A 258 -5.55 -16.38 1.30
CA ASP A 258 -5.54 -16.35 2.77
C ASP A 258 -4.21 -15.85 3.37
N LYS A 259 -3.30 -15.27 2.56
CA LYS A 259 -1.94 -14.91 2.96
C LYS A 259 -1.82 -13.51 3.57
N GLY A 260 -1.07 -13.44 4.67
CA GLY A 260 -0.74 -12.18 5.34
C GLY A 260 -1.98 -11.37 5.72
N ALA A 261 -2.02 -10.10 5.34
CA ALA A 261 -3.11 -9.18 5.64
C ALA A 261 -4.36 -9.36 4.73
N CYS A 262 -4.35 -10.25 3.73
CA CYS A 262 -5.50 -10.40 2.82
C CYS A 262 -6.83 -10.65 3.58
N PRO A 263 -6.92 -11.61 4.54
CA PRO A 263 -8.16 -11.84 5.29
C PRO A 263 -8.54 -10.70 6.25
N GLU A 264 -7.58 -9.84 6.61
CA GLU A 264 -7.82 -8.66 7.44
C GLU A 264 -8.50 -7.54 6.63
N ILE A 265 -8.11 -7.39 5.37
CA ILE A 265 -8.60 -6.34 4.47
C ILE A 265 -9.92 -6.75 3.80
N ILE A 266 -10.00 -8.00 3.34
CA ILE A 266 -11.16 -8.51 2.60
C ILE A 266 -12.08 -9.30 3.52
N THR A 267 -13.22 -8.71 3.79
CA THR A 267 -14.32 -9.31 4.54
C THR A 267 -15.40 -9.82 3.58
N SER A 268 -16.27 -10.70 4.03
CA SER A 268 -17.27 -11.39 3.18
C SER A 268 -18.29 -10.48 2.50
N ASP A 269 -18.42 -9.23 2.91
CA ASP A 269 -19.28 -8.20 2.32
C ASP A 269 -18.64 -7.46 1.13
N VAL A 270 -17.32 -7.62 0.92
CA VAL A 270 -16.57 -6.92 -0.14
C VAL A 270 -15.74 -7.87 -1.03
N GLY A 271 -15.76 -9.17 -0.75
CA GLY A 271 -15.01 -10.14 -1.54
C GLY A 271 -14.95 -11.52 -0.93
N PHE A 272 -14.00 -12.31 -1.44
CA PHE A 272 -13.80 -13.71 -1.03
C PHE A 272 -12.34 -13.97 -0.71
N VAL A 273 -12.08 -14.69 0.39
CA VAL A 273 -10.77 -15.19 0.79
C VAL A 273 -10.71 -16.67 0.44
N CYS A 274 -9.71 -17.08 -0.34
CA CYS A 274 -9.58 -18.40 -0.93
C CYS A 274 -8.32 -19.10 -0.42
N GLY A 275 -8.45 -20.35 0.00
CA GLY A 275 -7.33 -21.20 0.41
C GLY A 275 -6.79 -22.07 -0.71
N ASP A 276 -7.63 -22.45 -1.68
CA ASP A 276 -7.28 -23.33 -2.79
C ASP A 276 -8.00 -22.96 -4.10
N MET A 277 -7.75 -23.70 -5.18
CA MET A 277 -8.31 -23.44 -6.49
C MET A 277 -9.84 -23.61 -6.56
N ASP A 278 -10.41 -24.50 -5.79
CA ASP A 278 -11.86 -24.72 -5.80
C ASP A 278 -12.59 -23.56 -5.10
N ASP A 279 -11.99 -22.96 -4.08
CA ASP A 279 -12.47 -21.71 -3.48
C ASP A 279 -12.48 -20.57 -4.50
N TYR A 280 -11.41 -20.39 -5.30
CA TYR A 280 -11.38 -19.38 -6.37
C TYR A 280 -12.46 -19.61 -7.41
N VAL A 281 -12.69 -20.86 -7.84
CA VAL A 281 -13.75 -21.23 -8.78
C VAL A 281 -15.12 -20.85 -8.22
N ALA A 282 -15.39 -21.20 -6.95
CA ALA A 282 -16.62 -20.86 -6.27
C ALA A 282 -16.80 -19.33 -6.13
N ALA A 283 -15.74 -18.61 -5.78
CA ALA A 283 -15.75 -17.16 -5.60
C ALA A 283 -16.08 -16.42 -6.92
N VAL A 284 -15.48 -16.85 -8.05
CA VAL A 284 -15.79 -16.26 -9.36
C VAL A 284 -17.27 -16.44 -9.70
N GLY A 285 -17.86 -17.60 -9.40
CA GLY A 285 -19.29 -17.88 -9.65
C GLY A 285 -20.23 -17.00 -8.79
N ARG A 286 -19.75 -16.48 -7.68
CA ARG A 286 -20.53 -15.74 -6.70
C ARG A 286 -20.25 -14.23 -6.65
N ILE A 287 -19.36 -13.73 -7.50
CA ILE A 287 -18.90 -12.33 -7.42
C ILE A 287 -20.05 -11.32 -7.58
N ALA A 288 -21.11 -11.68 -8.30
CA ALA A 288 -22.29 -10.85 -8.47
C ALA A 288 -23.10 -10.63 -7.17
N GLU A 289 -22.84 -11.41 -6.11
CA GLU A 289 -23.44 -11.23 -4.79
C GLU A 289 -22.90 -9.99 -4.06
N ILE A 290 -21.71 -9.50 -4.46
CA ILE A 290 -21.03 -8.39 -3.79
C ILE A 290 -21.45 -7.05 -4.42
N SER A 291 -21.92 -6.14 -3.58
CA SER A 291 -22.31 -4.80 -4.01
C SER A 291 -21.08 -3.89 -4.23
N PRO A 292 -20.93 -3.27 -5.42
CA PRO A 292 -19.89 -2.27 -5.64
C PRO A 292 -19.95 -1.10 -4.64
N ARG A 293 -21.15 -0.69 -4.23
CA ARG A 293 -21.34 0.36 -3.24
C ARG A 293 -20.74 -0.03 -1.89
N THR A 294 -20.98 -1.27 -1.44
CA THR A 294 -20.42 -1.79 -0.17
C THR A 294 -18.89 -1.79 -0.21
N CYS A 295 -18.28 -2.15 -1.35
CA CYS A 295 -16.83 -2.08 -1.53
C CYS A 295 -16.31 -0.63 -1.35
N ARG A 296 -16.94 0.33 -2.04
CA ARG A 296 -16.56 1.75 -1.93
C ARG A 296 -16.75 2.29 -0.51
N ASP A 297 -17.88 1.99 0.13
CA ASP A 297 -18.20 2.49 1.47
C ASP A 297 -17.21 1.96 2.51
N LYS A 298 -16.82 0.68 2.41
CA LYS A 298 -15.74 0.12 3.24
C LYS A 298 -14.42 0.84 3.00
N ALA A 299 -14.02 1.02 1.74
CA ALA A 299 -12.76 1.68 1.41
C ALA A 299 -12.73 3.13 1.91
N MET A 300 -13.81 3.88 1.75
CA MET A 300 -13.94 5.24 2.25
C MET A 300 -13.87 5.33 3.78
N ARG A 301 -14.50 4.40 4.48
CA ARG A 301 -14.51 4.36 5.94
C ARG A 301 -13.15 3.94 6.50
N ASP A 302 -12.56 2.86 5.97
CA ASP A 302 -11.44 2.18 6.60
C ASP A 302 -10.08 2.56 6.00
N TYR A 303 -10.02 3.03 4.74
CA TYR A 303 -8.78 3.21 3.98
C TYR A 303 -8.63 4.59 3.34
N HIS A 304 -9.36 5.59 3.82
CA HIS A 304 -9.14 6.98 3.42
C HIS A 304 -7.87 7.53 4.09
N TYR A 305 -7.01 8.25 3.35
CA TYR A 305 -5.75 8.80 3.91
C TYR A 305 -5.96 9.68 5.15
N ARG A 306 -7.09 10.41 5.25
CA ARG A 306 -7.40 11.24 6.44
C ARG A 306 -7.63 10.39 7.69
N ARG A 307 -8.31 9.22 7.55
CA ARG A 307 -8.45 8.28 8.66
C ARG A 307 -7.07 7.77 9.08
N MET A 308 -6.22 7.33 8.13
CA MET A 308 -4.86 6.91 8.40
C MET A 308 -4.07 7.99 9.15
N SER A 309 -4.15 9.24 8.70
CA SER A 309 -3.45 10.37 9.34
C SER A 309 -3.94 10.63 10.77
N ALA A 310 -5.25 10.52 11.01
CA ALA A 310 -5.82 10.64 12.35
C ALA A 310 -5.34 9.53 13.29
N ASP A 311 -5.26 8.29 12.79
CA ASP A 311 -4.74 7.16 13.57
C ASP A 311 -3.25 7.36 13.91
N TYR A 312 -2.45 7.89 12.99
CA TYR A 312 -1.05 8.24 13.30
C TYR A 312 -0.94 9.33 14.37
N ILE A 313 -1.83 10.33 14.38
CA ILE A 313 -1.86 11.35 15.44
C ILE A 313 -2.09 10.70 16.81
N VAL A 314 -3.02 9.76 16.93
CA VAL A 314 -3.25 9.00 18.17
C VAL A 314 -1.97 8.28 18.61
N GLU A 315 -1.26 7.65 17.66
CA GLU A 315 -0.01 6.96 17.96
C GLU A 315 1.13 7.92 18.39
N TYR A 316 1.16 9.13 17.81
CA TYR A 316 2.13 10.15 18.22
C TYR A 316 1.86 10.65 19.63
N GLU A 317 0.60 10.96 19.96
CA GLU A 317 0.20 11.39 21.31
C GLU A 317 0.52 10.31 22.35
N ARG A 318 0.29 9.05 22.02
CA ARG A 318 0.65 7.91 22.88
C ARG A 318 2.15 7.87 23.16
N GLU A 319 3.00 8.06 22.14
CA GLU A 319 4.45 8.02 22.30
C GLU A 319 4.98 9.23 23.10
N ILE A 320 4.43 10.41 22.85
CA ILE A 320 4.77 11.64 23.61
C ILE A 320 4.44 11.45 25.09
N LEU A 321 3.22 10.98 25.39
CA LEU A 321 2.75 10.76 26.77
C LEU A 321 3.60 9.70 27.50
N LYS A 322 3.98 8.61 26.83
CA LYS A 322 4.89 7.60 27.37
C LYS A 322 6.21 8.22 27.81
N MET A 323 6.84 9.00 26.93
CA MET A 323 8.12 9.66 27.21
C MET A 323 8.04 10.70 28.33
N GLU A 324 6.91 11.42 28.45
CA GLU A 324 6.68 12.36 29.57
C GLU A 324 6.56 11.62 30.90
N THR A 325 5.85 10.50 30.93
CA THR A 325 5.70 9.66 32.13
C THR A 325 7.04 9.07 32.59
N GLU A 326 7.85 8.60 31.65
CA GLU A 326 9.19 8.07 31.94
C GLU A 326 10.18 9.13 32.46
N LYS A 327 9.99 10.42 32.13
CA LYS A 327 10.80 11.53 32.67
C LYS A 327 10.46 11.87 34.12
N LEU A 328 9.24 11.54 34.55
CA LEU A 328 8.74 11.82 35.90
C LEU A 328 8.99 10.68 36.90
N SER A 329 9.33 9.50 36.43
CA SER A 329 9.69 8.31 37.19
C SER A 329 11.20 8.22 37.44
#